data_b731e44716765e34251e392cf7a63118
#
_entry.id   b731e44716765e34251e392cf7a63118
#
_cell.length_a   1.000
_cell.length_b   1.000
_cell.length_c   1.000
_cell.angle_alpha   90.00
_cell.angle_beta   90.00
_cell.angle_gamma   90.00
#
_symmetry.space_group_name_H-M   'P 1'
#
loop_
_entity.id
_entity.type
_entity.pdbx_description
1 polymer ?
#
loop_
_entity_poly.entity_id
_entity_poly.type
_entity_poly.pdbx_seq_one_letter_code
_entity_poly.pdbx_strand_id
1 'polypeptide(L)'
;IPQAFDGQRKGWEKEYAELKELLSDTEYAAARASTLNAHYTPYEIIKAIYAGFDDFKLPADAKVLEPGLGTGRFFGALPPEAENWRLTGIELDSLTGRIARQLYPQAEIRIDGFQNVSLPDNSFDLAVGNVPFGAYSVPDPKYDKYKLLIHDYFFAKAIDKVAPGGLVVFITSKGTLDKANSS
;
A
#
# COMPACT_ATOMS: atom_id res chain seq x y z
N ILE A 1 16.13 -6.95 0.43
CA ILE A 1 17.15 -7.43 1.40
C ILE A 1 18.21 -6.32 1.51
N PRO A 2 18.31 -5.58 2.64
CA PRO A 2 19.22 -4.43 2.78
C PRO A 2 20.69 -4.74 2.47
N GLN A 3 21.12 -5.98 2.72
CA GLN A 3 22.49 -6.42 2.52
C GLN A 3 22.96 -6.32 1.06
N ALA A 4 22.06 -6.52 0.10
CA ALA A 4 22.38 -6.41 -1.33
C ALA A 4 22.68 -4.96 -1.79
N PHE A 5 22.38 -3.96 -0.94
CA PHE A 5 22.64 -2.53 -1.19
C PHE A 5 23.85 -2.00 -0.42
N ASP A 6 24.61 -2.86 0.23
CA ASP A 6 25.82 -2.52 0.96
C ASP A 6 27.06 -3.11 0.25
N GLY A 7 27.79 -2.26 -0.48
CA GLY A 7 28.97 -2.66 -1.26
C GLY A 7 30.16 -3.17 -0.43
N GLN A 8 30.11 -3.06 0.90
CA GLN A 8 31.13 -3.59 1.81
C GLN A 8 30.70 -4.91 2.48
N ARG A 9 29.46 -5.37 2.21
CA ARG A 9 28.91 -6.57 2.84
C ARG A 9 29.45 -7.84 2.19
N LYS A 10 30.27 -8.59 2.94
CA LYS A 10 30.82 -9.87 2.49
C LYS A 10 29.71 -10.87 2.13
N GLY A 11 29.87 -11.51 0.98
CA GLY A 11 28.94 -12.52 0.46
C GLY A 11 27.75 -11.94 -0.32
N TRP A 12 27.76 -10.61 -0.62
CA TRP A 12 26.74 -9.92 -1.39
C TRP A 12 27.33 -9.06 -2.53
N GLU A 13 28.61 -9.25 -2.82
CA GLU A 13 29.35 -8.45 -3.80
C GLU A 13 28.77 -8.58 -5.22
N LYS A 14 28.33 -9.81 -5.56
CA LYS A 14 27.73 -10.11 -6.87
C LYS A 14 26.38 -9.39 -7.04
N GLU A 15 25.48 -9.57 -6.07
CA GLU A 15 24.15 -8.95 -6.09
C GLU A 15 24.24 -7.42 -6.05
N TYR A 16 25.21 -6.88 -5.30
CA TYR A 16 25.46 -5.44 -5.29
C TYR A 16 25.88 -4.93 -6.66
N ALA A 17 26.82 -5.62 -7.33
CA ALA A 17 27.30 -5.25 -8.67
C ALA A 17 26.16 -5.36 -9.71
N GLU A 18 25.39 -6.44 -9.70
CA GLU A 18 24.25 -6.66 -10.58
C GLU A 18 23.17 -5.57 -10.40
N LEU A 19 22.82 -5.22 -9.17
CA LEU A 19 21.86 -4.14 -8.90
C LEU A 19 22.34 -2.78 -9.44
N LYS A 20 23.64 -2.51 -9.33
CA LYS A 20 24.23 -1.27 -9.88
C LYS A 20 24.27 -1.23 -11.40
N GLU A 21 24.40 -2.38 -12.04
CA GLU A 21 24.38 -2.49 -13.50
C GLU A 21 22.97 -2.43 -14.08
N LEU A 22 22.00 -3.08 -13.42
CA LEU A 22 20.64 -3.24 -13.92
C LEU A 22 19.72 -2.05 -13.65
N LEU A 23 19.99 -1.29 -12.58
CA LEU A 23 19.14 -0.19 -12.14
C LEU A 23 19.80 1.16 -12.43
N SER A 24 19.02 2.11 -12.90
CA SER A 24 19.43 3.53 -12.90
C SER A 24 19.67 4.01 -11.46
N ASP A 25 20.41 5.10 -11.29
CA ASP A 25 20.67 5.66 -9.97
C ASP A 25 19.39 5.98 -9.18
N THR A 26 18.35 6.45 -9.88
CA THR A 26 17.03 6.73 -9.29
C THR A 26 16.34 5.45 -8.83
N GLU A 27 16.32 4.41 -9.67
CA GLU A 27 15.73 3.11 -9.33
C GLU A 27 16.51 2.42 -8.20
N TYR A 28 17.84 2.51 -8.21
CA TYR A 28 18.68 1.98 -7.15
C TYR A 28 18.39 2.67 -5.81
N ALA A 29 18.28 4.00 -5.82
CA ALA A 29 17.94 4.75 -4.60
C ALA A 29 16.55 4.39 -4.06
N ALA A 30 15.54 4.26 -4.94
CA ALA A 30 14.19 3.85 -4.59
C ALA A 30 14.17 2.42 -4.03
N ALA A 31 14.81 1.46 -4.73
CA ALA A 31 14.90 0.08 -4.27
C ALA A 31 15.62 -0.05 -2.92
N ARG A 32 16.69 0.72 -2.70
CA ARG A 32 17.40 0.77 -1.40
C ARG A 32 16.50 1.32 -0.31
N ALA A 33 15.78 2.42 -0.55
CA ALA A 33 14.86 3.02 0.41
C ALA A 33 13.72 2.06 0.77
N SER A 34 13.18 1.34 -0.21
CA SER A 34 12.10 0.37 0.02
C SER A 34 12.52 -0.79 0.92
N THR A 35 13.80 -1.22 0.91
CA THR A 35 14.27 -2.30 1.80
C THR A 35 14.21 -1.94 3.29
N LEU A 36 14.22 -0.66 3.62
CA LEU A 36 14.15 -0.16 4.99
C LEU A 36 12.72 0.12 5.44
N ASN A 37 11.84 0.44 4.50
CA ASN A 37 10.50 0.96 4.77
C ASN A 37 9.37 0.02 4.31
N ALA A 38 9.64 -0.96 3.44
CA ALA A 38 8.63 -1.90 2.99
C ALA A 38 8.40 -3.01 4.02
N HIS A 39 7.23 -3.00 4.63
CA HIS A 39 6.77 -4.04 5.55
C HIS A 39 5.82 -4.97 4.81
N TYR A 40 6.35 -6.11 4.36
CA TYR A 40 5.55 -7.10 3.66
C TYR A 40 4.69 -7.92 4.64
N THR A 41 3.38 -7.81 4.50
CA THR A 41 2.42 -8.59 5.29
C THR A 41 2.49 -10.07 4.90
N PRO A 42 2.62 -11.01 5.86
CA PRO A 42 2.51 -12.44 5.57
C PRO A 42 1.17 -12.82 4.94
N TYR A 43 1.19 -13.76 3.99
CA TYR A 43 -0.04 -14.18 3.29
C TYR A 43 -1.10 -14.76 4.22
N GLU A 44 -0.69 -15.43 5.28
CA GLU A 44 -1.58 -16.00 6.30
C GLU A 44 -2.41 -14.91 6.99
N ILE A 45 -1.78 -13.75 7.27
CA ILE A 45 -2.47 -12.59 7.85
C ILE A 45 -3.46 -11.99 6.85
N ILE A 46 -3.04 -11.82 5.59
CA ILE A 46 -3.91 -11.27 4.54
C ILE A 46 -5.13 -12.18 4.32
N LYS A 47 -4.92 -13.49 4.25
CA LYS A 47 -6.01 -14.47 4.13
C LYS A 47 -6.96 -14.42 5.32
N ALA A 48 -6.43 -14.28 6.54
CA ALA A 48 -7.27 -14.13 7.74
C ALA A 48 -8.10 -12.84 7.71
N ILE A 49 -7.55 -11.74 7.17
CA ILE A 49 -8.29 -10.49 6.95
C ILE A 49 -9.45 -10.73 5.98
N TYR A 50 -9.19 -11.36 4.82
CA TYR A 50 -10.24 -11.64 3.83
C TYR A 50 -11.31 -12.59 4.38
N ALA A 51 -10.93 -13.64 5.10
CA ALA A 51 -11.89 -14.54 5.74
C ALA A 51 -12.79 -13.82 6.77
N GLY A 52 -12.32 -12.72 7.37
CA GLY A 52 -13.15 -11.87 8.23
C GLY A 52 -14.21 -11.06 7.48
N PHE A 53 -14.21 -11.04 6.15
CA PHE A 53 -15.19 -10.29 5.35
C PHE A 53 -16.44 -11.09 4.97
N ASP A 54 -16.48 -12.39 5.23
CA ASP A 54 -17.58 -13.28 4.85
C ASP A 54 -18.95 -12.79 5.34
N ASP A 55 -18.99 -12.20 6.53
CA ASP A 55 -20.21 -11.65 7.11
C ASP A 55 -20.64 -10.30 6.50
N PHE A 56 -19.73 -9.59 5.83
CA PHE A 56 -20.00 -8.24 5.31
C PHE A 56 -20.60 -8.22 3.88
N LYS A 57 -20.65 -9.37 3.21
CA LYS A 57 -21.29 -9.54 1.89
C LYS A 57 -20.90 -8.46 0.87
N LEU A 58 -19.61 -8.32 0.62
CA LEU A 58 -19.14 -7.43 -0.45
C LEU A 58 -19.78 -7.81 -1.81
N PRO A 59 -20.04 -6.83 -2.69
CA PRO A 59 -20.55 -7.10 -4.03
C PRO A 59 -19.67 -8.09 -4.81
N ALA A 60 -20.28 -8.91 -5.67
CA ALA A 60 -19.55 -9.88 -6.50
C ALA A 60 -18.55 -9.19 -7.46
N ASP A 61 -18.79 -7.92 -7.81
CA ASP A 61 -17.93 -7.07 -8.63
C ASP A 61 -17.35 -5.90 -7.83
N ALA A 62 -17.05 -6.11 -6.55
CA ALA A 62 -16.59 -5.08 -5.61
C ALA A 62 -15.41 -4.30 -6.18
N LYS A 63 -15.43 -2.99 -5.93
CA LYS A 63 -14.33 -2.08 -6.24
C LYS A 63 -13.42 -1.97 -5.02
N VAL A 64 -12.18 -2.38 -5.20
CA VAL A 64 -11.18 -2.46 -4.12
C VAL A 64 -10.08 -1.44 -4.33
N LEU A 65 -9.74 -0.72 -3.28
CA LEU A 65 -8.63 0.24 -3.22
C LEU A 65 -7.54 -0.27 -2.28
N GLU A 66 -6.30 -0.38 -2.78
CA GLU A 66 -5.10 -0.58 -1.96
C GLU A 66 -4.19 0.65 -2.09
N PRO A 67 -4.20 1.59 -1.12
CA PRO A 67 -3.51 2.89 -1.27
C PRO A 67 -2.02 2.86 -0.94
N GLY A 68 -1.47 1.73 -0.57
CA GLY A 68 -0.04 1.48 -0.36
C GLY A 68 0.29 0.09 -0.85
N LEU A 69 0.16 -0.09 -2.18
CA LEU A 69 0.09 -1.39 -2.84
C LEU A 69 1.33 -2.27 -2.62
N GLY A 70 2.53 -1.67 -2.58
CA GLY A 70 3.75 -2.43 -2.66
C GLY A 70 3.80 -3.25 -3.95
N THR A 71 4.14 -4.52 -3.82
CA THR A 71 4.09 -5.48 -4.94
C THR A 71 2.71 -6.13 -5.13
N GLY A 72 1.66 -5.66 -4.44
CA GLY A 72 0.29 -6.18 -4.58
C GLY A 72 0.03 -7.49 -3.82
N ARG A 73 0.58 -7.63 -2.62
CA ARG A 73 0.38 -8.88 -1.83
C ARG A 73 -1.07 -9.13 -1.45
N PHE A 74 -1.84 -8.07 -1.19
CA PHE A 74 -3.27 -8.18 -0.94
C PHE A 74 -4.00 -8.64 -2.22
N PHE A 75 -3.65 -8.12 -3.39
CA PHE A 75 -4.21 -8.58 -4.66
C PHE A 75 -3.86 -10.05 -4.94
N GLY A 76 -2.64 -10.49 -4.59
CA GLY A 76 -2.21 -11.87 -4.77
C GLY A 76 -2.79 -12.89 -3.79
N ALA A 77 -3.50 -12.43 -2.77
CA ALA A 77 -4.13 -13.28 -1.75
C ALA A 77 -5.66 -13.19 -1.74
N LEU A 78 -6.24 -12.62 -2.79
CA LEU A 78 -7.69 -12.54 -2.94
C LEU A 78 -8.35 -13.92 -2.86
N PRO A 79 -9.52 -14.02 -2.21
CA PRO A 79 -10.27 -15.26 -2.16
C PRO A 79 -10.90 -15.58 -3.53
N PRO A 80 -11.27 -16.83 -3.80
CA PRO A 80 -11.85 -17.23 -5.09
C PRO A 80 -13.10 -16.43 -5.50
N GLU A 81 -13.89 -15.99 -4.53
CA GLU A 81 -15.11 -15.19 -4.72
C GLU A 81 -14.82 -13.80 -5.29
N ALA A 82 -13.57 -13.35 -5.20
CA ALA A 82 -13.11 -12.03 -5.67
C ALA A 82 -12.69 -12.01 -7.15
N GLU A 83 -12.98 -13.06 -7.93
CA GLU A 83 -12.57 -13.18 -9.35
C GLU A 83 -12.97 -11.96 -10.19
N ASN A 84 -14.14 -11.37 -9.92
CA ASN A 84 -14.67 -10.22 -10.66
C ASN A 84 -14.43 -8.88 -9.98
N TRP A 85 -13.65 -8.83 -8.90
CA TRP A 85 -13.37 -7.57 -8.22
C TRP A 85 -12.51 -6.65 -9.09
N ARG A 86 -12.82 -5.36 -9.02
CA ARG A 86 -12.10 -4.31 -9.74
C ARG A 86 -11.06 -3.69 -8.82
N LEU A 87 -9.80 -3.94 -9.14
CA LEU A 87 -8.68 -3.60 -8.28
C LEU A 87 -8.05 -2.27 -8.68
N THR A 88 -7.92 -1.35 -7.75
CA THR A 88 -7.17 -0.10 -7.89
C THR A 88 -6.08 -0.06 -6.85
N GLY A 89 -4.82 0.01 -7.29
CA GLY A 89 -3.65 0.10 -6.43
C GLY A 89 -2.91 1.42 -6.62
N ILE A 90 -2.38 1.98 -5.53
CA ILE A 90 -1.54 3.17 -5.57
C ILE A 90 -0.21 2.83 -4.90
N GLU A 91 0.90 3.11 -5.58
CA GLU A 91 2.24 2.84 -5.10
C GLU A 91 3.17 4.02 -5.39
N LEU A 92 3.83 4.51 -4.36
CA LEU A 92 4.75 5.64 -4.46
C LEU A 92 6.06 5.27 -5.17
N ASP A 93 6.59 4.08 -4.87
CA ASP A 93 7.84 3.59 -5.44
C ASP A 93 7.62 3.12 -6.88
N SER A 94 8.35 3.72 -7.82
CA SER A 94 8.19 3.44 -9.24
C SER A 94 8.62 2.03 -9.65
N LEU A 95 9.65 1.46 -9.00
CA LEU A 95 10.11 0.11 -9.29
C LEU A 95 9.08 -0.91 -8.79
N THR A 96 8.66 -0.76 -7.56
CA THR A 96 7.67 -1.63 -6.92
C THR A 96 6.32 -1.57 -7.65
N GLY A 97 5.87 -0.37 -8.03
CA GLY A 97 4.63 -0.19 -8.80
C GLY A 97 4.71 -0.79 -10.21
N ARG A 98 5.87 -0.74 -10.87
CA ARG A 98 6.09 -1.41 -12.18
C ARG A 98 6.04 -2.93 -12.03
N ILE A 99 6.60 -3.49 -10.98
CA ILE A 99 6.50 -4.93 -10.66
C ILE A 99 5.02 -5.31 -10.47
N ALA A 100 4.28 -4.54 -9.69
CA ALA A 100 2.86 -4.78 -9.45
C ALA A 100 2.04 -4.75 -10.76
N ARG A 101 2.30 -3.80 -11.68
CA ARG A 101 1.65 -3.75 -12.99
C ARG A 101 1.89 -5.01 -13.83
N GLN A 102 3.07 -5.61 -13.74
CA GLN A 102 3.36 -6.86 -14.45
C GLN A 102 2.66 -8.07 -13.81
N LEU A 103 2.54 -8.08 -12.48
CA LEU A 103 1.88 -9.15 -11.75
C LEU A 103 0.34 -9.11 -11.89
N TYR A 104 -0.23 -7.90 -11.98
CA TYR A 104 -1.69 -7.69 -12.00
C TYR A 104 -2.09 -6.79 -13.20
N PRO A 105 -1.99 -7.28 -14.45
CA PRO A 105 -2.23 -6.48 -15.64
C PRO A 105 -3.69 -6.01 -15.79
N GLN A 106 -4.65 -6.63 -15.09
CA GLN A 106 -6.06 -6.22 -15.06
C GLN A 106 -6.37 -5.17 -14.00
N ALA A 107 -5.45 -4.92 -13.05
CA ALA A 107 -5.65 -3.92 -12.02
C ALA A 107 -5.27 -2.52 -12.53
N GLU A 108 -6.00 -1.50 -12.10
CA GLU A 108 -5.61 -0.11 -12.30
C GLU A 108 -4.53 0.26 -11.27
N ILE A 109 -3.26 0.31 -11.67
CA ILE A 109 -2.17 0.66 -10.77
C ILE A 109 -1.60 2.03 -11.13
N ARG A 110 -1.69 2.97 -10.18
CA ARG A 110 -1.16 4.34 -10.28
C ARG A 110 0.14 4.44 -9.49
N ILE A 111 1.20 4.88 -10.17
CA ILE A 111 2.52 5.07 -9.56
C ILE A 111 2.64 6.54 -9.19
N ASP A 112 2.25 6.86 -7.97
CA ASP A 112 2.31 8.19 -7.38
C ASP A 112 2.03 8.10 -5.87
N GLY A 113 2.25 9.20 -5.14
CA GLY A 113 1.80 9.31 -3.76
C GLY A 113 0.28 9.36 -3.65
N PHE A 114 -0.29 8.72 -2.63
CA PHE A 114 -1.74 8.73 -2.42
C PHE A 114 -2.33 10.14 -2.37
N GLN A 115 -1.57 11.12 -1.85
CA GLN A 115 -1.97 12.53 -1.80
C GLN A 115 -2.17 13.18 -3.17
N ASN A 116 -1.45 12.71 -4.19
CA ASN A 116 -1.48 13.28 -5.54
C ASN A 116 -2.54 12.64 -6.43
N VAL A 117 -3.03 11.45 -6.04
CA VAL A 117 -3.98 10.70 -6.86
C VAL A 117 -5.40 11.19 -6.61
N SER A 118 -6.06 11.65 -7.68
CA SER A 118 -7.48 11.98 -7.66
C SER A 118 -8.31 10.71 -7.86
N LEU A 119 -9.18 10.41 -6.89
CA LEU A 119 -10.16 9.33 -6.90
C LEU A 119 -11.52 9.91 -6.56
N PRO A 120 -12.60 9.40 -7.15
CA PRO A 120 -13.96 9.83 -6.79
C PRO A 120 -14.28 9.41 -5.35
N ASP A 121 -15.02 10.26 -4.64
CA ASP A 121 -15.52 9.95 -3.29
C ASP A 121 -16.65 8.90 -3.38
N ASN A 122 -16.85 8.12 -2.31
CA ASN A 122 -17.92 7.12 -2.19
C ASN A 122 -17.99 6.13 -3.37
N SER A 123 -16.85 5.69 -3.90
CA SER A 123 -16.80 4.89 -5.12
C SER A 123 -16.19 3.50 -4.96
N PHE A 124 -15.64 3.18 -3.80
CA PHE A 124 -15.07 1.87 -3.50
C PHE A 124 -15.91 1.13 -2.45
N ASP A 125 -15.97 -0.18 -2.56
CA ASP A 125 -16.66 -1.05 -1.60
C ASP A 125 -15.71 -1.50 -0.48
N LEU A 126 -14.41 -1.54 -0.77
CA LEU A 126 -13.37 -1.94 0.17
C LEU A 126 -12.11 -1.10 -0.04
N ALA A 127 -11.55 -0.57 1.03
CA ALA A 127 -10.16 -0.13 1.07
C ALA A 127 -9.37 -1.05 2.01
N VAL A 128 -8.32 -1.68 1.51
CA VAL A 128 -7.54 -2.68 2.25
C VAL A 128 -6.05 -2.49 2.01
N GLY A 129 -5.20 -2.82 2.98
CA GLY A 129 -3.75 -2.76 2.78
C GLY A 129 -2.96 -2.63 4.08
N ASN A 130 -1.65 -2.57 3.92
CA ASN A 130 -0.72 -2.20 4.98
C ASN A 130 -0.24 -0.77 4.71
N VAL A 131 -0.82 0.20 5.41
CA VAL A 131 -0.54 1.62 5.15
C VAL A 131 0.79 2.05 5.79
N PRO A 132 1.48 3.05 5.20
CA PRO A 132 2.68 3.59 5.80
C PRO A 132 2.38 4.19 7.18
N PHE A 133 3.34 4.08 8.09
CA PHE A 133 3.25 4.68 9.42
C PHE A 133 4.55 5.38 9.80
N GLY A 134 4.42 6.44 10.59
CA GLY A 134 5.55 7.27 11.02
C GLY A 134 5.10 8.60 11.58
N ALA A 135 6.05 9.34 12.15
CA ALA A 135 5.82 10.66 12.73
C ALA A 135 6.03 11.78 11.69
N TYR A 136 5.40 11.66 10.52
CA TYR A 136 5.43 12.66 9.46
C TYR A 136 4.07 12.81 8.78
N SER A 137 3.88 13.90 8.05
CA SER A 137 2.66 14.22 7.29
C SER A 137 3.00 14.32 5.81
N VAL A 138 1.99 14.19 4.96
CA VAL A 138 2.08 14.49 3.52
C VAL A 138 1.14 15.66 3.20
N PRO A 139 1.52 16.56 2.27
CA PRO A 139 0.68 17.69 1.90
C PRO A 139 -0.51 17.22 1.06
N ASP A 140 -1.73 17.50 1.50
CA ASP A 140 -2.96 17.34 0.74
C ASP A 140 -3.94 18.44 1.18
N PRO A 141 -4.23 19.44 0.33
CA PRO A 141 -5.02 20.61 0.71
C PRO A 141 -6.39 20.29 1.32
N LYS A 142 -6.99 19.14 0.97
CA LYS A 142 -8.26 18.70 1.56
C LYS A 142 -8.13 18.32 3.03
N TYR A 143 -6.96 17.81 3.44
CA TYR A 143 -6.71 17.20 4.76
C TYR A 143 -5.73 18.00 5.62
N ASP A 144 -4.97 18.97 5.07
CA ASP A 144 -3.93 19.74 5.77
C ASP A 144 -4.42 20.43 7.05
N LYS A 145 -5.67 20.88 7.04
CA LYS A 145 -6.31 21.50 8.21
C LYS A 145 -6.38 20.58 9.45
N TYR A 146 -6.35 19.27 9.27
CA TYR A 146 -6.43 18.30 10.34
C TYR A 146 -5.05 17.90 10.91
N LYS A 147 -3.96 18.30 10.26
CA LYS A 147 -2.56 18.02 10.67
C LYS A 147 -2.31 16.52 10.94
N LEU A 148 -2.84 15.65 10.09
CA LEU A 148 -2.80 14.20 10.25
C LEU A 148 -1.38 13.67 10.05
N LEU A 149 -0.99 12.70 10.88
CA LEU A 149 0.16 11.86 10.58
C LEU A 149 -0.16 10.94 9.40
N ILE A 150 0.87 10.42 8.74
CA ILE A 150 0.73 9.66 7.50
C ILE A 150 -0.31 8.52 7.60
N HIS A 151 -0.30 7.74 8.67
CA HIS A 151 -1.25 6.64 8.85
C HIS A 151 -2.68 7.13 9.04
N ASP A 152 -2.91 8.22 9.80
CA ASP A 152 -4.24 8.81 9.99
C ASP A 152 -4.76 9.43 8.69
N TYR A 153 -3.87 10.06 7.92
CA TYR A 153 -4.18 10.59 6.60
C TYR A 153 -4.70 9.49 5.66
N PHE A 154 -4.03 8.33 5.64
CA PHE A 154 -4.47 7.21 4.81
C PHE A 154 -5.87 6.73 5.20
N PHE A 155 -6.19 6.64 6.49
CA PHE A 155 -7.55 6.35 6.96
C PHE A 155 -8.55 7.42 6.52
N ALA A 156 -8.26 8.69 6.79
CA ALA A 156 -9.17 9.79 6.46
C ALA A 156 -9.50 9.85 4.97
N LYS A 157 -8.48 9.76 4.11
CA LYS A 157 -8.68 9.77 2.66
C LYS A 157 -9.38 8.51 2.17
N ALA A 158 -9.05 7.33 2.69
CA ALA A 158 -9.71 6.08 2.30
C ALA A 158 -11.20 6.07 2.68
N ILE A 159 -11.55 6.58 3.87
CA ILE A 159 -12.95 6.71 4.31
C ILE A 159 -13.74 7.58 3.33
N ASP A 160 -13.19 8.70 2.85
CA ASP A 160 -13.86 9.53 1.85
C ASP A 160 -14.09 8.82 0.50
N LYS A 161 -13.20 7.84 0.16
CA LYS A 161 -13.28 7.11 -1.11
C LYS A 161 -14.21 5.90 -1.04
N VAL A 162 -14.41 5.34 0.14
CA VAL A 162 -15.28 4.19 0.34
C VAL A 162 -16.75 4.64 0.41
N ALA A 163 -17.62 3.88 -0.27
CA ALA A 163 -19.05 4.14 -0.28
C ALA A 163 -19.70 3.84 1.09
N PRO A 164 -20.84 4.48 1.42
CA PRO A 164 -21.59 4.11 2.60
C PRO A 164 -21.93 2.61 2.61
N GLY A 165 -21.59 1.95 3.72
CA GLY A 165 -21.73 0.50 3.86
C GLY A 165 -20.51 -0.32 3.40
N GLY A 166 -19.52 0.33 2.79
CA GLY A 166 -18.24 -0.30 2.46
C GLY A 166 -17.29 -0.39 3.66
N LEU A 167 -16.15 -1.01 3.46
CA LEU A 167 -15.19 -1.32 4.51
C LEU A 167 -13.84 -0.61 4.30
N VAL A 168 -13.22 -0.17 5.40
CA VAL A 168 -11.80 0.25 5.44
C VAL A 168 -11.06 -0.62 6.44
N VAL A 169 -10.12 -1.43 5.96
CA VAL A 169 -9.37 -2.39 6.77
C VAL A 169 -7.88 -2.27 6.51
N PHE A 170 -7.17 -1.62 7.40
CA PHE A 170 -5.74 -1.37 7.26
C PHE A 170 -4.93 -2.00 8.40
N ILE A 171 -3.78 -2.55 8.03
CA ILE A 171 -2.71 -2.84 8.98
C ILE A 171 -1.94 -1.55 9.21
N THR A 172 -1.75 -1.20 10.47
CA THR A 172 -1.05 -0.01 10.91
C THR A 172 -0.28 -0.27 12.19
N SER A 173 0.47 0.72 12.69
CA SER A 173 1.14 0.63 13.98
C SER A 173 0.15 0.83 15.14
N LYS A 174 0.49 0.32 16.32
CA LYS A 174 -0.27 0.55 17.56
C LYS A 174 -0.45 2.04 17.90
N GLY A 175 0.48 2.90 17.47
CA GLY A 175 0.41 4.34 17.68
C GLY A 175 -0.78 5.03 17.02
N THR A 176 -1.51 4.36 16.12
CA THR A 176 -2.77 4.86 15.56
C THR A 176 -3.90 4.86 16.60
N LEU A 177 -3.91 3.88 17.51
CA LEU A 177 -4.98 3.70 18.51
C LEU A 177 -4.60 4.25 19.90
N ASP A 178 -3.30 4.32 20.21
CA ASP A 178 -2.78 4.69 21.53
C ASP A 178 -2.54 6.20 21.70
N LYS A 179 -3.12 7.04 20.84
CA LYS A 179 -2.97 8.50 20.99
C LYS A 179 -3.74 8.98 22.21
N ALA A 180 -2.99 9.38 23.26
CA ALA A 180 -3.56 10.27 24.25
C ALA A 180 -3.88 11.60 23.55
N ASN A 181 -5.13 11.85 23.24
CA ASN A 181 -5.57 13.17 22.80
C ASN A 181 -5.35 14.15 23.94
N SER A 182 -4.25 14.87 23.91
CA SER A 182 -4.21 16.17 24.58
C SER A 182 -5.04 17.10 23.71
N SER A 183 -6.31 17.24 24.10
CA SER A 183 -7.19 18.32 23.62
C SER A 183 -6.56 19.68 23.77
#